data_16df21945cb773098f45753001e714bf
#
_entry.id   16df21945cb773098f45753001e714bf
#
_cell.length_a   1.000
_cell.length_b   1.000
_cell.length_c   1.000
_cell.angle_alpha   90.00
_cell.angle_beta   90.00
_cell.angle_gamma   90.00
#
_symmetry.space_group_name_H-M   'P 1'
#
loop_
_entity.id
_entity.type
_entity.pdbx_description
1 polymer ?
#
loop_
_entity_poly.entity_id
_entity_poly.type
_entity_poly.pdbx_seq_one_letter_code
_entity_poly.pdbx_strand_id
1 'polypeptide(L)'
;MPGRFPRWAAALTAAAALTTAFAAPAAAAGVVDRPVRTTGCGHTAPVPAGVTTPQHVVSGGLDREYTVHLPAHYNPRRAYPLVLSYHGHKRTSQYQEELSGFSALDTISVYPQGLIGTDGESAWTGAPYSAAADDVLFTSDLLNSLQRTLCVDNNRIFAAGKSNGGGFVGVLACRLAGRIAAFAPVSGAFYPQGGACHPSRDVPILDFHGTADTTIPYTGNPDKGLPSIPDWLAAWSTRDGCRAKPVSWTPVEGVVAQKWLGCDRRGALEHYRVEGAGHVWPSTAPNNDSATPTVINATPVIWRFFRTHPLG
;
A
#
# COMPACT_ATOMS: atom_id res chain seq x y z
N MET A 1 41.36 67.39 67.46
CA MET A 1 40.86 66.06 67.86
C MET A 1 40.36 65.39 66.62
N PRO A 2 40.94 64.30 66.20
CA PRO A 2 40.58 63.68 64.89
C PRO A 2 39.45 62.67 65.02
N GLY A 3 38.44 62.78 64.11
CA GLY A 3 37.30 61.85 63.96
C GLY A 3 37.69 60.61 63.19
N ARG A 4 37.31 59.45 63.71
CA ARG A 4 37.48 58.15 63.10
C ARG A 4 36.35 57.88 62.12
N PHE A 5 36.65 57.53 60.84
CA PHE A 5 35.71 57.01 59.88
C PHE A 5 35.73 55.47 59.90
N PRO A 6 34.56 54.74 59.84
CA PRO A 6 34.57 53.34 59.80
C PRO A 6 34.77 52.84 58.35
N ARG A 7 35.60 51.79 58.19
CA ARG A 7 35.85 51.05 56.95
C ARG A 7 34.71 50.12 56.69
N TRP A 8 34.05 50.30 55.62
CA TRP A 8 33.07 49.30 55.08
C TRP A 8 33.83 48.27 54.29
N ALA A 9 33.72 46.96 54.70
CA ALA A 9 34.23 45.82 53.93
C ALA A 9 33.16 45.44 52.95
N ALA A 10 33.46 45.51 51.66
CA ALA A 10 32.59 44.99 50.60
C ALA A 10 32.81 43.46 50.45
N ALA A 11 31.78 42.69 50.75
CA ALA A 11 31.78 41.26 50.50
C ALA A 11 31.40 40.98 49.01
N LEU A 12 32.33 40.50 48.24
CA LEU A 12 32.08 40.01 46.88
C LEU A 12 31.48 38.60 46.96
N THR A 13 30.19 38.47 46.67
CA THR A 13 29.52 37.16 46.43
C THR A 13 29.74 36.77 44.99
N ALA A 14 30.55 35.73 44.77
CA ALA A 14 30.69 35.08 43.47
C ALA A 14 29.48 34.19 43.21
N ALA A 15 28.63 34.57 42.25
CA ALA A 15 27.53 33.71 41.75
C ALA A 15 28.11 32.71 40.73
N ALA A 16 28.16 31.43 41.10
CA ALA A 16 28.49 30.34 40.18
C ALA A 16 27.29 30.06 39.29
N ALA A 17 27.37 30.40 37.99
CA ALA A 17 26.39 30.03 37.00
C ALA A 17 26.58 28.54 36.61
N LEU A 18 25.65 27.68 37.04
CA LEU A 18 25.56 26.31 36.55
C LEU A 18 24.98 26.35 35.12
N THR A 19 25.83 26.15 34.13
CA THR A 19 25.37 25.86 32.74
C THR A 19 24.95 24.39 32.63
N THR A 20 23.66 24.15 32.67
CA THR A 20 23.09 22.83 32.30
C THR A 20 23.20 22.66 30.78
N ALA A 21 24.14 21.85 30.33
CA ALA A 21 24.21 21.45 28.95
C ALA A 21 23.05 20.50 28.67
N PHE A 22 22.04 20.95 27.94
CA PHE A 22 21.04 20.05 27.36
C PHE A 22 21.71 19.24 26.26
N ALA A 23 21.92 17.94 26.53
CA ALA A 23 22.29 17.00 25.48
C ALA A 23 21.11 16.91 24.50
N ALA A 24 21.32 17.35 23.26
CA ALA A 24 20.35 17.10 22.19
C ALA A 24 20.13 15.60 22.05
N PRO A 25 18.87 15.13 21.91
CA PRO A 25 18.62 13.72 21.67
C PRO A 25 19.34 13.33 20.38
N ALA A 26 20.20 12.32 20.44
CA ALA A 26 20.82 11.73 19.26
C ALA A 26 19.66 11.29 18.34
N ALA A 27 19.58 11.89 17.15
CA ALA A 27 18.66 11.43 16.11
C ALA A 27 19.00 9.94 15.89
N ALA A 28 18.04 9.06 16.17
CA ALA A 28 18.17 7.64 15.84
C ALA A 28 18.50 7.58 14.35
N ALA A 29 19.71 7.16 14.03
CA ALA A 29 20.08 6.88 12.64
C ALA A 29 19.09 5.84 12.14
N GLY A 30 18.17 6.28 11.26
CA GLY A 30 17.20 5.38 10.66
C GLY A 30 17.98 4.23 10.05
N VAL A 31 17.63 3.01 10.41
CA VAL A 31 18.18 1.81 9.77
C VAL A 31 17.92 1.99 8.28
N VAL A 32 18.96 2.28 7.50
CA VAL A 32 18.87 2.34 6.04
C VAL A 32 18.66 0.90 5.63
N ASP A 33 17.39 0.56 5.39
CA ASP A 33 16.98 -0.77 4.95
C ASP A 33 17.64 -1.02 3.60
N ARG A 34 18.66 -1.89 3.59
CA ARG A 34 19.42 -2.17 2.37
C ARG A 34 18.53 -2.98 1.43
N PRO A 35 18.45 -2.60 0.14
CA PRO A 35 17.69 -3.36 -0.83
C PRO A 35 18.14 -4.82 -0.89
N VAL A 36 17.19 -5.75 -0.85
CA VAL A 36 17.43 -7.18 -1.06
C VAL A 36 17.27 -7.48 -2.54
N ARG A 37 18.40 -7.58 -3.23
CA ARG A 37 18.45 -7.68 -4.70
C ARG A 37 18.05 -9.07 -5.19
N THR A 38 17.25 -9.10 -6.26
CA THR A 38 16.88 -10.34 -6.95
C THR A 38 17.98 -10.85 -7.89
N THR A 39 17.84 -12.10 -8.36
CA THR A 39 18.74 -12.71 -9.34
C THR A 39 18.70 -12.02 -10.70
N GLY A 40 17.63 -11.31 -11.05
CA GLY A 40 17.53 -10.51 -12.27
C GLY A 40 18.43 -9.28 -12.29
N CYS A 41 19.03 -8.89 -11.15
CA CYS A 41 19.93 -7.74 -11.09
C CYS A 41 21.23 -7.99 -11.87
N GLY A 42 21.60 -7.02 -12.71
CA GLY A 42 22.80 -7.08 -13.55
C GLY A 42 22.54 -7.65 -14.95
N HIS A 43 21.36 -8.20 -15.21
CA HIS A 43 20.94 -8.69 -16.52
C HIS A 43 20.20 -7.61 -17.30
N THR A 44 20.29 -7.66 -18.63
CA THR A 44 19.48 -6.81 -19.51
C THR A 44 18.00 -7.10 -19.29
N ALA A 45 17.20 -6.05 -19.10
CA ALA A 45 15.76 -6.22 -18.95
C ALA A 45 15.14 -6.76 -20.26
N PRO A 46 14.14 -7.65 -20.20
CA PRO A 46 13.50 -8.21 -21.39
C PRO A 46 12.56 -7.21 -22.09
N VAL A 47 12.30 -6.06 -21.48
CA VAL A 47 11.41 -5.02 -22.00
C VAL A 47 12.09 -3.65 -21.96
N PRO A 48 11.73 -2.71 -22.85
CA PRO A 48 12.30 -1.36 -22.86
C PRO A 48 11.88 -0.55 -21.63
N ALA A 49 12.74 0.35 -21.17
CA ALA A 49 12.43 1.32 -20.12
C ALA A 49 11.53 2.44 -20.66
N GLY A 50 10.64 2.97 -19.79
CA GLY A 50 9.74 4.09 -20.10
C GLY A 50 8.57 3.73 -21.02
N VAL A 51 8.37 2.44 -21.31
CA VAL A 51 7.29 1.98 -22.19
C VAL A 51 6.58 0.80 -21.51
N THR A 52 5.26 0.84 -21.49
CA THR A 52 4.43 -0.29 -21.01
C THR A 52 4.40 -1.38 -22.08
N THR A 53 4.76 -2.59 -21.69
CA THR A 53 4.93 -3.71 -22.62
C THR A 53 4.08 -4.90 -22.15
N PRO A 54 3.23 -5.49 -23.03
CA PRO A 54 2.54 -6.75 -22.77
C PRO A 54 3.53 -7.90 -22.62
N GLN A 55 3.25 -8.78 -21.67
CA GLN A 55 4.04 -9.96 -21.38
C GLN A 55 3.14 -11.13 -20.99
N HIS A 56 3.69 -12.33 -20.99
CA HIS A 56 3.01 -13.56 -20.62
C HIS A 56 3.82 -14.37 -19.61
N VAL A 57 3.13 -15.14 -18.80
CA VAL A 57 3.70 -16.16 -17.93
C VAL A 57 2.78 -17.37 -17.83
N VAL A 58 3.34 -18.56 -17.93
CA VAL A 58 2.58 -19.79 -17.71
C VAL A 58 2.41 -20.01 -16.21
N SER A 59 1.16 -20.17 -15.76
CA SER A 59 0.81 -20.44 -14.37
C SER A 59 -0.37 -21.40 -14.29
N GLY A 60 -0.24 -22.48 -13.53
CA GLY A 60 -1.26 -23.52 -13.42
C GLY A 60 -1.65 -24.17 -14.77
N GLY A 61 -0.73 -24.20 -15.73
CA GLY A 61 -0.96 -24.68 -17.10
C GLY A 61 -1.68 -23.71 -18.04
N LEU A 62 -1.98 -22.49 -17.57
CA LEU A 62 -2.63 -21.44 -18.34
C LEU A 62 -1.61 -20.39 -18.77
N ASP A 63 -1.73 -19.87 -19.99
CA ASP A 63 -1.03 -18.65 -20.42
C ASP A 63 -1.72 -17.43 -19.82
N ARG A 64 -0.99 -16.66 -19.01
CA ARG A 64 -1.51 -15.52 -18.25
C ARG A 64 -0.83 -14.24 -18.71
N GLU A 65 -1.63 -13.25 -19.02
CA GLU A 65 -1.18 -11.95 -19.51
C GLU A 65 -0.94 -10.97 -18.36
N TYR A 66 0.02 -10.07 -18.56
CA TYR A 66 0.24 -8.88 -17.75
C TYR A 66 0.93 -7.80 -18.57
N THR A 67 0.83 -6.54 -18.15
CA THR A 67 1.68 -5.48 -18.68
C THR A 67 2.70 -5.06 -17.62
N VAL A 68 3.89 -4.67 -18.07
CA VAL A 68 4.97 -4.18 -17.21
C VAL A 68 5.49 -2.85 -17.74
N HIS A 69 5.67 -1.89 -16.83
CA HIS A 69 6.30 -0.59 -17.06
C HIS A 69 7.55 -0.46 -16.20
N LEU A 70 8.69 -0.26 -16.85
CA LEU A 70 9.93 0.07 -16.16
C LEU A 70 10.10 1.59 -16.11
N PRO A 71 10.64 2.17 -15.02
CA PRO A 71 10.97 3.61 -15.00
C PRO A 71 11.83 4.02 -16.21
N ALA A 72 11.64 5.23 -16.73
CA ALA A 72 12.35 5.71 -17.92
C ALA A 72 13.89 5.62 -17.81
N HIS A 73 14.43 5.71 -16.59
CA HIS A 73 15.84 5.60 -16.28
C HIS A 73 16.20 4.28 -15.59
N TYR A 74 15.50 3.19 -15.94
CA TYR A 74 15.76 1.87 -15.34
C TYR A 74 17.22 1.47 -15.53
N ASN A 75 17.86 1.13 -14.41
CA ASN A 75 19.22 0.62 -14.36
C ASN A 75 19.20 -0.82 -13.81
N PRO A 76 19.60 -1.84 -14.58
CA PRO A 76 19.55 -3.22 -14.11
C PRO A 76 20.49 -3.54 -12.95
N ARG A 77 21.37 -2.60 -12.57
CA ARG A 77 22.25 -2.73 -11.40
C ARG A 77 21.67 -2.07 -10.14
N ARG A 78 20.53 -1.36 -10.23
CA ARG A 78 19.81 -0.77 -9.11
C ARG A 78 18.55 -1.58 -8.82
N ALA A 79 18.36 -2.03 -7.58
CA ALA A 79 17.13 -2.68 -7.18
C ALA A 79 15.99 -1.66 -7.02
N TYR A 80 14.85 -1.95 -7.66
CA TYR A 80 13.67 -1.09 -7.66
C TYR A 80 12.55 -1.71 -6.83
N PRO A 81 11.73 -0.89 -6.17
CA PRO A 81 10.43 -1.34 -5.69
C PRO A 81 9.59 -1.88 -6.85
N LEU A 82 8.66 -2.79 -6.54
CA LEU A 82 7.70 -3.33 -7.50
C LEU A 82 6.29 -3.16 -6.97
N VAL A 83 5.38 -2.66 -7.80
CA VAL A 83 3.95 -2.55 -7.50
C VAL A 83 3.17 -3.43 -8.46
N LEU A 84 2.42 -4.40 -7.90
CA LEU A 84 1.37 -5.13 -8.62
C LEU A 84 0.07 -4.34 -8.45
N SER A 85 -0.61 -3.98 -9.55
CA SER A 85 -1.87 -3.23 -9.50
C SER A 85 -2.97 -3.97 -10.26
N TYR A 86 -4.01 -4.41 -9.52
CA TYR A 86 -5.05 -5.31 -10.00
C TYR A 86 -6.32 -4.53 -10.38
N HIS A 87 -6.80 -4.73 -11.61
CA HIS A 87 -8.00 -4.08 -12.14
C HIS A 87 -9.29 -4.56 -11.47
N GLY A 88 -10.34 -3.76 -11.57
CA GLY A 88 -11.68 -4.16 -11.15
C GLY A 88 -12.36 -5.13 -12.12
N HIS A 89 -13.53 -5.65 -11.72
CA HIS A 89 -14.39 -6.46 -12.57
C HIS A 89 -14.71 -5.74 -13.89
N LYS A 90 -14.69 -6.46 -15.01
CA LYS A 90 -14.92 -5.96 -16.39
C LYS A 90 -13.87 -4.96 -16.88
N ARG A 91 -12.70 -4.95 -16.28
CA ARG A 91 -11.61 -4.02 -16.64
C ARG A 91 -10.39 -4.77 -17.16
N THR A 92 -9.43 -4.01 -17.65
CA THR A 92 -8.18 -4.53 -18.22
C THR A 92 -6.96 -4.03 -17.44
N SER A 93 -5.82 -4.65 -17.68
CA SER A 93 -4.52 -4.21 -17.20
C SER A 93 -4.22 -2.76 -17.60
N GLN A 94 -4.52 -2.39 -18.87
CA GLN A 94 -4.34 -1.02 -19.36
C GLN A 94 -5.24 -0.03 -18.61
N TYR A 95 -6.52 -0.37 -18.42
CA TYR A 95 -7.42 0.48 -17.63
C TYR A 95 -6.88 0.76 -16.23
N GLN A 96 -6.32 -0.27 -15.57
CA GLN A 96 -5.77 -0.14 -14.23
C GLN A 96 -4.48 0.70 -14.21
N GLU A 97 -3.65 0.61 -15.23
CA GLU A 97 -2.48 1.46 -15.40
C GLU A 97 -2.87 2.94 -15.46
N GLU A 98 -3.77 3.28 -16.38
CA GLU A 98 -4.27 4.64 -16.58
C GLU A 98 -4.95 5.19 -15.32
N LEU A 99 -5.74 4.34 -14.64
CA LEU A 99 -6.47 4.71 -13.42
C LEU A 99 -5.55 4.96 -12.23
N SER A 100 -4.60 4.05 -11.98
CA SER A 100 -3.75 4.10 -10.79
C SER A 100 -2.52 4.98 -10.93
N GLY A 101 -2.01 5.16 -12.16
CA GLY A 101 -0.89 6.03 -12.46
C GLY A 101 0.45 5.62 -11.82
N PHE A 102 0.61 4.37 -11.37
CA PHE A 102 1.89 3.92 -10.77
C PHE A 102 3.06 3.97 -11.74
N SER A 103 2.82 3.87 -13.06
CA SER A 103 3.85 3.98 -14.10
C SER A 103 4.57 5.34 -14.15
N ALA A 104 3.99 6.38 -13.53
CA ALA A 104 4.66 7.68 -13.38
C ALA A 104 5.66 7.74 -12.21
N LEU A 105 5.77 6.68 -11.41
CA LEU A 105 6.64 6.63 -10.24
C LEU A 105 7.97 5.92 -10.55
N ASP A 106 8.99 6.13 -9.71
CA ASP A 106 10.28 5.43 -9.81
C ASP A 106 10.18 4.00 -9.21
N THR A 107 9.33 3.18 -9.85
CA THR A 107 9.03 1.79 -9.46
C THR A 107 8.82 0.93 -10.71
N ILE A 108 9.04 -0.37 -10.59
CA ILE A 108 8.58 -1.34 -11.59
C ILE A 108 7.09 -1.50 -11.35
N SER A 109 6.25 -1.08 -12.31
CA SER A 109 4.80 -1.18 -12.22
C SER A 109 4.30 -2.33 -13.09
N VAL A 110 3.50 -3.22 -12.51
CA VAL A 110 3.00 -4.41 -13.16
C VAL A 110 1.49 -4.46 -13.02
N TYR A 111 0.82 -4.68 -14.11
CA TYR A 111 -0.64 -4.73 -14.20
C TYR A 111 -1.06 -6.09 -14.75
N PRO A 112 -1.33 -7.06 -13.87
CA PRO A 112 -1.82 -8.38 -14.29
C PRO A 112 -3.20 -8.29 -14.94
N GLN A 113 -3.51 -9.23 -15.86
CA GLN A 113 -4.82 -9.39 -16.50
C GLN A 113 -5.58 -10.56 -15.88
N GLY A 114 -6.79 -10.29 -15.37
CA GLY A 114 -7.71 -11.30 -14.86
C GLY A 114 -8.31 -12.14 -15.98
N LEU A 115 -8.57 -13.40 -15.70
CA LEU A 115 -9.28 -14.29 -16.64
C LEU A 115 -10.76 -13.91 -16.75
N ILE A 116 -11.38 -14.34 -17.85
CA ILE A 116 -12.82 -14.25 -18.05
C ILE A 116 -13.50 -15.21 -17.08
N GLY A 117 -14.36 -14.69 -16.25
CA GLY A 117 -15.12 -15.41 -15.25
C GLY A 117 -16.41 -16.04 -15.79
N THR A 118 -17.25 -16.52 -14.89
CA THR A 118 -18.48 -17.25 -15.20
C THR A 118 -19.59 -16.37 -15.80
N ASP A 119 -19.47 -15.07 -15.65
CA ASP A 119 -20.38 -14.06 -16.21
C ASP A 119 -19.91 -13.46 -17.55
N GLY A 120 -18.82 -14.02 -18.12
CA GLY A 120 -18.23 -13.57 -19.39
C GLY A 120 -17.33 -12.35 -19.28
N GLU A 121 -16.97 -11.93 -18.06
CA GLU A 121 -16.20 -10.71 -17.80
C GLU A 121 -14.92 -11.01 -17.03
N SER A 122 -13.90 -10.16 -17.19
CA SER A 122 -12.63 -10.31 -16.49
C SER A 122 -12.77 -10.11 -14.98
N ALA A 123 -12.19 -11.01 -14.20
CA ALA A 123 -12.27 -10.98 -12.74
C ALA A 123 -11.08 -11.68 -12.07
N TRP A 124 -10.98 -11.51 -10.75
CA TRP A 124 -10.00 -12.12 -9.86
C TRP A 124 -10.67 -13.06 -8.87
N THR A 125 -9.94 -14.11 -8.46
CA THR A 125 -10.29 -15.00 -7.35
C THR A 125 -10.79 -14.22 -6.12
N GLY A 126 -11.82 -14.74 -5.46
CA GLY A 126 -12.45 -14.15 -4.28
C GLY A 126 -13.84 -13.59 -4.57
N ALA A 127 -14.23 -13.45 -5.83
CA ALA A 127 -15.58 -13.09 -6.22
C ALA A 127 -16.39 -14.29 -6.71
N PRO A 128 -17.72 -14.30 -6.54
CA PRO A 128 -18.58 -15.45 -6.93
C PRO A 128 -18.63 -15.68 -8.45
N TYR A 129 -18.21 -14.72 -9.24
CA TYR A 129 -18.20 -14.74 -10.69
C TYR A 129 -16.81 -14.97 -11.30
N SER A 130 -15.76 -15.14 -10.49
CA SER A 130 -14.40 -15.36 -10.99
C SER A 130 -14.24 -16.70 -11.71
N ALA A 131 -13.23 -16.78 -12.57
CA ALA A 131 -12.84 -18.05 -13.21
C ALA A 131 -12.40 -19.08 -12.17
N ALA A 132 -12.56 -20.35 -12.49
CA ALA A 132 -12.05 -21.48 -11.69
C ALA A 132 -10.53 -21.64 -11.92
N ALA A 133 -9.75 -20.63 -11.53
CA ALA A 133 -8.30 -20.58 -11.65
C ALA A 133 -7.68 -20.04 -10.36
N ASP A 134 -6.43 -20.40 -10.09
CA ASP A 134 -5.70 -19.94 -8.91
C ASP A 134 -4.90 -18.67 -9.24
N ASP A 135 -5.50 -17.50 -9.00
CA ASP A 135 -4.82 -16.22 -9.19
C ASP A 135 -3.76 -15.92 -8.12
N VAL A 136 -3.79 -16.60 -6.97
CA VAL A 136 -2.73 -16.53 -5.97
C VAL A 136 -1.48 -17.24 -6.48
N LEU A 137 -1.64 -18.43 -7.09
CA LEU A 137 -0.55 -19.11 -7.78
C LEU A 137 -0.03 -18.25 -8.93
N PHE A 138 -0.92 -17.70 -9.76
CA PHE A 138 -0.52 -16.78 -10.84
C PHE A 138 0.33 -15.61 -10.32
N THR A 139 -0.10 -14.95 -9.26
CA THR A 139 0.68 -13.86 -8.65
C THR A 139 2.05 -14.35 -8.17
N SER A 140 2.13 -15.54 -7.58
CA SER A 140 3.38 -16.14 -7.13
C SER A 140 4.33 -16.44 -8.30
N ASP A 141 3.82 -17.03 -9.38
CA ASP A 141 4.61 -17.35 -10.58
C ASP A 141 5.06 -16.10 -11.33
N LEU A 142 4.19 -15.09 -11.40
CA LEU A 142 4.52 -13.77 -11.95
C LEU A 142 5.67 -13.13 -11.16
N LEU A 143 5.60 -13.12 -9.84
CA LEU A 143 6.69 -12.62 -9.00
C LEU A 143 7.98 -13.40 -9.23
N ASN A 144 7.92 -14.74 -9.33
CA ASN A 144 9.09 -15.56 -9.65
C ASN A 144 9.72 -15.18 -10.99
N SER A 145 8.90 -14.92 -12.02
CA SER A 145 9.37 -14.49 -13.34
C SER A 145 10.03 -13.11 -13.29
N LEU A 146 9.37 -12.13 -12.68
CA LEU A 146 9.86 -10.77 -12.55
C LEU A 146 11.18 -10.70 -11.75
N GLN A 147 11.28 -11.45 -10.66
CA GLN A 147 12.48 -11.50 -9.81
C GLN A 147 13.68 -12.16 -10.51
N ARG A 148 13.45 -13.08 -11.46
CA ARG A 148 14.52 -13.67 -12.27
C ARG A 148 15.01 -12.76 -13.40
N THR A 149 14.16 -11.86 -13.90
CA THR A 149 14.42 -11.09 -15.13
C THR A 149 14.69 -9.61 -14.89
N LEU A 150 14.25 -9.08 -13.75
CA LEU A 150 14.35 -7.67 -13.40
C LEU A 150 15.07 -7.48 -12.06
N CYS A 151 15.72 -6.32 -11.89
CA CYS A 151 16.37 -5.96 -10.64
C CYS A 151 15.34 -5.39 -9.66
N VAL A 152 14.67 -6.27 -8.93
CA VAL A 152 13.65 -5.94 -7.92
C VAL A 152 14.29 -5.90 -6.54
N ASP A 153 13.79 -5.03 -5.67
CA ASP A 153 14.03 -5.08 -4.23
C ASP A 153 13.00 -6.01 -3.59
N ASN A 154 13.43 -7.20 -3.16
CA ASN A 154 12.55 -8.19 -2.54
C ASN A 154 11.82 -7.71 -1.28
N ASN A 155 12.36 -6.71 -0.59
CA ASN A 155 11.71 -6.13 0.57
C ASN A 155 10.66 -5.07 0.20
N ARG A 156 10.59 -4.66 -1.08
CA ARG A 156 9.69 -3.59 -1.55
C ARG A 156 8.82 -4.04 -2.71
N ILE A 157 8.14 -5.17 -2.53
CA ILE A 157 7.09 -5.67 -3.42
C ILE A 157 5.76 -5.32 -2.78
N PHE A 158 4.87 -4.65 -3.52
CA PHE A 158 3.61 -4.13 -3.01
C PHE A 158 2.45 -4.53 -3.91
N ALA A 159 1.24 -4.57 -3.35
CA ALA A 159 0.03 -4.85 -4.11
C ALA A 159 -1.05 -3.79 -3.86
N ALA A 160 -1.60 -3.26 -4.94
CA ALA A 160 -2.76 -2.38 -4.92
C ALA A 160 -3.83 -2.92 -5.87
N GLY A 161 -5.08 -2.50 -5.72
CA GLY A 161 -6.14 -2.90 -6.64
C GLY A 161 -7.45 -2.21 -6.34
N LYS A 162 -8.32 -2.16 -7.35
CA LYS A 162 -9.62 -1.52 -7.23
C LYS A 162 -10.76 -2.52 -7.30
N SER A 163 -11.83 -2.30 -6.53
CA SER A 163 -13.07 -3.08 -6.62
C SER A 163 -12.83 -4.58 -6.38
N ASN A 164 -13.16 -5.45 -7.35
CA ASN A 164 -12.80 -6.87 -7.31
C ASN A 164 -11.27 -7.07 -7.17
N GLY A 165 -10.45 -6.29 -7.88
CA GLY A 165 -8.99 -6.30 -7.70
C GLY A 165 -8.55 -5.86 -6.30
N GLY A 166 -9.27 -4.92 -5.66
CA GLY A 166 -9.07 -4.55 -4.26
C GLY A 166 -9.44 -5.70 -3.30
N GLY A 167 -10.52 -6.40 -3.58
CA GLY A 167 -10.88 -7.63 -2.86
C GLY A 167 -9.82 -8.71 -2.99
N PHE A 168 -9.28 -8.90 -4.21
CA PHE A 168 -8.19 -9.83 -4.45
C PHE A 168 -6.89 -9.43 -3.72
N VAL A 169 -6.57 -8.13 -3.63
CA VAL A 169 -5.46 -7.64 -2.79
C VAL A 169 -5.65 -8.07 -1.33
N GLY A 170 -6.89 -8.06 -0.81
CA GLY A 170 -7.21 -8.62 0.50
C GLY A 170 -6.93 -10.13 0.60
N VAL A 171 -7.21 -10.90 -0.46
CA VAL A 171 -6.85 -12.34 -0.54
C VAL A 171 -5.33 -12.52 -0.55
N LEU A 172 -4.60 -11.71 -1.31
CA LEU A 172 -3.13 -11.75 -1.34
C LEU A 172 -2.51 -11.41 0.02
N ALA A 173 -3.10 -10.46 0.77
CA ALA A 173 -2.68 -10.14 2.13
C ALA A 173 -2.80 -11.35 3.07
N CYS A 174 -3.80 -12.22 2.87
CA CYS A 174 -3.96 -13.46 3.63
C CYS A 174 -3.00 -14.58 3.19
N ARG A 175 -2.62 -14.64 1.90
CA ARG A 175 -1.98 -15.80 1.28
C ARG A 175 -0.51 -15.58 0.93
N LEU A 176 -0.13 -14.35 0.57
CA LEU A 176 1.22 -13.99 0.11
C LEU A 176 1.89 -12.93 0.98
N ALA A 177 1.47 -12.80 2.25
CA ALA A 177 2.07 -11.86 3.21
C ALA A 177 3.60 -12.03 3.36
N GLY A 178 4.14 -13.23 3.19
CA GLY A 178 5.59 -13.49 3.23
C GLY A 178 6.36 -13.02 1.99
N ARG A 179 5.67 -12.60 0.92
CA ARG A 179 6.29 -12.16 -0.34
C ARG A 179 5.98 -10.70 -0.70
N ILE A 180 4.86 -10.17 -0.23
CA ILE A 180 4.38 -8.83 -0.53
C ILE A 180 4.42 -8.02 0.76
N ALA A 181 5.09 -6.90 0.73
CA ALA A 181 5.42 -6.09 1.90
C ALA A 181 4.21 -5.35 2.49
N ALA A 182 3.39 -4.72 1.62
CA ALA A 182 2.21 -3.97 2.02
C ALA A 182 1.14 -4.00 0.93
N PHE A 183 -0.11 -3.73 1.33
CA PHE A 183 -1.30 -3.92 0.51
C PHE A 183 -2.20 -2.67 0.55
N ALA A 184 -2.77 -2.31 -0.61
CA ALA A 184 -3.63 -1.15 -0.71
C ALA A 184 -4.91 -1.45 -1.54
N PRO A 185 -5.95 -2.02 -0.93
CA PRO A 185 -7.26 -2.10 -1.57
C PRO A 185 -7.88 -0.69 -1.70
N VAL A 186 -8.55 -0.44 -2.83
CA VAL A 186 -9.32 0.78 -3.11
C VAL A 186 -10.72 0.37 -3.53
N SER A 187 -11.75 0.86 -2.83
CA SER A 187 -13.16 0.45 -3.01
C SER A 187 -13.29 -1.09 -3.09
N GLY A 188 -12.59 -1.80 -2.20
CA GLY A 188 -12.37 -3.25 -2.27
C GLY A 188 -13.65 -4.07 -2.07
N ALA A 189 -13.85 -5.11 -2.90
CA ALA A 189 -14.96 -6.04 -2.82
C ALA A 189 -14.54 -7.32 -2.08
N PHE A 190 -14.70 -7.35 -0.77
CA PHE A 190 -14.22 -8.43 0.09
C PHE A 190 -15.25 -9.56 0.22
N TYR A 191 -15.44 -10.34 -0.84
CA TYR A 191 -16.36 -11.46 -0.86
C TYR A 191 -15.86 -12.66 -0.04
N PRO A 192 -16.79 -13.46 0.54
CA PRO A 192 -16.42 -14.62 1.36
C PRO A 192 -15.73 -15.75 0.56
N GLN A 193 -15.87 -15.77 -0.76
CA GLN A 193 -15.20 -16.71 -1.65
C GLN A 193 -13.66 -16.56 -1.66
N GLY A 194 -13.12 -15.47 -1.10
CA GLY A 194 -11.69 -15.33 -0.84
C GLY A 194 -11.12 -16.36 0.14
N GLY A 195 -12.00 -17.01 0.90
CA GLY A 195 -11.65 -18.07 1.84
C GLY A 195 -11.10 -17.59 3.18
N ALA A 196 -10.59 -18.53 3.97
CA ALA A 196 -10.03 -18.24 5.28
C ALA A 196 -8.75 -17.38 5.17
N CYS A 197 -8.59 -16.46 6.13
CA CYS A 197 -7.49 -15.51 6.17
C CYS A 197 -6.59 -15.77 7.37
N HIS A 198 -5.43 -16.37 7.11
CA HIS A 198 -4.39 -16.67 8.11
C HIS A 198 -3.02 -16.23 7.57
N PRO A 199 -2.72 -14.92 7.60
CA PRO A 199 -1.44 -14.41 7.09
C PRO A 199 -0.27 -14.98 7.90
N SER A 200 0.88 -15.19 7.25
CA SER A 200 2.09 -15.73 7.88
C SER A 200 2.82 -14.71 8.77
N ARG A 201 2.41 -13.47 8.76
CA ARG A 201 2.91 -12.35 9.57
C ARG A 201 1.85 -11.27 9.73
N ASP A 202 2.12 -10.30 10.57
CA ASP A 202 1.32 -9.07 10.64
C ASP A 202 1.50 -8.24 9.36
N VAL A 203 0.41 -7.64 8.86
CA VAL A 203 0.33 -7.16 7.48
C VAL A 203 0.03 -5.66 7.42
N PRO A 204 0.91 -4.84 6.81
CA PRO A 204 0.59 -3.45 6.54
C PRO A 204 -0.49 -3.31 5.47
N ILE A 205 -1.61 -2.68 5.84
CA ILE A 205 -2.76 -2.42 4.96
C ILE A 205 -3.14 -0.95 5.01
N LEU A 206 -3.37 -0.36 3.85
CA LEU A 206 -3.98 0.94 3.67
C LEU A 206 -5.21 0.80 2.79
N ASP A 207 -6.39 1.08 3.31
CA ASP A 207 -7.66 1.01 2.57
C ASP A 207 -8.19 2.39 2.22
N PHE A 208 -8.75 2.53 1.01
CA PHE A 208 -9.56 3.68 0.57
C PHE A 208 -10.98 3.25 0.24
N HIS A 209 -11.98 3.96 0.79
CA HIS A 209 -13.37 3.70 0.43
C HIS A 209 -14.24 4.96 0.47
N GLY A 210 -15.14 5.08 -0.50
CA GLY A 210 -16.12 6.16 -0.58
C GLY A 210 -17.38 5.84 0.23
N THR A 211 -17.92 6.82 0.96
CA THR A 211 -19.13 6.61 1.79
C THR A 211 -20.43 6.53 0.98
N ALA A 212 -20.44 7.03 -0.25
CA ALA A 212 -21.56 6.94 -1.19
C ALA A 212 -21.35 5.86 -2.27
N ASP A 213 -20.45 4.89 -2.02
CA ASP A 213 -20.26 3.75 -2.92
C ASP A 213 -21.51 2.87 -2.95
N THR A 214 -22.20 2.85 -4.09
CA THR A 214 -23.41 2.04 -4.32
C THR A 214 -23.11 0.68 -4.94
N THR A 215 -21.89 0.47 -5.44
CA THR A 215 -21.45 -0.80 -6.03
C THR A 215 -20.96 -1.76 -4.94
N ILE A 216 -20.06 -1.27 -4.09
CA ILE A 216 -19.55 -1.96 -2.90
C ILE A 216 -19.85 -1.04 -1.71
N PRO A 217 -21.05 -1.15 -1.11
CA PRO A 217 -21.48 -0.22 -0.07
C PRO A 217 -20.54 -0.20 1.13
N TYR A 218 -20.22 0.99 1.62
CA TYR A 218 -19.40 1.20 2.82
C TYR A 218 -19.94 0.43 4.04
N THR A 219 -21.29 0.33 4.12
CA THR A 219 -22.02 -0.39 5.17
C THR A 219 -22.12 -1.90 4.92
N GLY A 220 -21.52 -2.40 3.84
CA GLY A 220 -21.62 -3.80 3.43
C GLY A 220 -22.89 -4.12 2.66
N ASN A 221 -22.98 -5.37 2.23
CA ASN A 221 -24.17 -5.94 1.57
C ASN A 221 -24.33 -7.40 1.99
N PRO A 222 -25.19 -7.71 2.98
CA PRO A 222 -25.38 -9.07 3.47
C PRO A 222 -25.88 -10.06 2.40
N ASP A 223 -26.70 -9.60 1.44
CA ASP A 223 -27.24 -10.45 0.37
C ASP A 223 -26.13 -10.98 -0.56
N LYS A 224 -25.03 -10.22 -0.66
CA LYS A 224 -23.82 -10.59 -1.42
C LYS A 224 -22.72 -11.15 -0.53
N GLY A 225 -22.93 -11.27 0.77
CA GLY A 225 -21.92 -11.67 1.74
C GLY A 225 -20.79 -10.65 1.92
N LEU A 226 -20.98 -9.41 1.49
CA LEU A 226 -19.97 -8.35 1.65
C LEU A 226 -20.04 -7.78 3.08
N PRO A 227 -18.95 -7.83 3.86
CA PRO A 227 -18.89 -7.17 5.15
C PRO A 227 -18.96 -5.64 4.99
N SER A 228 -19.33 -4.93 6.05
CA SER A 228 -19.08 -3.50 6.08
C SER A 228 -17.57 -3.24 6.08
N ILE A 229 -17.15 -2.08 5.54
CA ILE A 229 -15.72 -1.69 5.57
C ILE A 229 -15.22 -1.58 7.01
N PRO A 230 -15.97 -0.98 7.98
CA PRO A 230 -15.57 -1.00 9.38
C PRO A 230 -15.37 -2.41 9.96
N ASP A 231 -16.23 -3.39 9.64
CA ASP A 231 -16.08 -4.76 10.13
C ASP A 231 -14.84 -5.45 9.52
N TRP A 232 -14.59 -5.25 8.22
CA TRP A 232 -13.39 -5.76 7.57
C TRP A 232 -12.11 -5.18 8.19
N LEU A 233 -12.08 -3.88 8.48
CA LEU A 233 -10.96 -3.22 9.16
C LEU A 233 -10.79 -3.71 10.60
N ALA A 234 -11.89 -3.90 11.35
CA ALA A 234 -11.86 -4.45 12.71
C ALA A 234 -11.26 -5.88 12.72
N ALA A 235 -11.60 -6.70 11.72
CA ALA A 235 -11.03 -8.03 11.58
C ALA A 235 -9.51 -7.98 11.32
N TRP A 236 -9.02 -7.04 10.50
CA TRP A 236 -7.58 -6.82 10.30
C TRP A 236 -6.88 -6.25 11.53
N SER A 237 -7.50 -5.28 12.21
CA SER A 237 -6.99 -4.76 13.48
C SER A 237 -6.78 -5.88 14.51
N THR A 238 -7.70 -6.85 14.59
CA THR A 238 -7.59 -8.01 15.46
C THR A 238 -6.45 -8.95 15.03
N ARG A 239 -6.31 -9.23 13.72
CA ARG A 239 -5.25 -10.11 13.19
C ARG A 239 -3.85 -9.55 13.44
N ASP A 240 -3.70 -8.25 13.29
CA ASP A 240 -2.41 -7.56 13.46
C ASP A 240 -2.16 -7.12 14.92
N GLY A 241 -2.97 -7.57 15.88
CA GLY A 241 -2.82 -7.25 17.30
C GLY A 241 -2.91 -5.76 17.63
N CYS A 242 -3.54 -4.97 16.77
CA CYS A 242 -3.67 -3.54 16.95
C CYS A 242 -4.67 -3.20 18.08
N ARG A 243 -4.59 -1.97 18.59
CA ARG A 243 -5.65 -1.44 19.49
C ARG A 243 -6.98 -1.40 18.76
N ALA A 244 -8.07 -1.77 19.44
CA ALA A 244 -9.39 -1.89 18.82
C ALA A 244 -9.92 -0.57 18.22
N LYS A 245 -9.54 0.59 18.80
CA LYS A 245 -9.99 1.91 18.33
C LYS A 245 -8.87 2.64 17.61
N PRO A 246 -9.08 3.12 16.36
CA PRO A 246 -8.12 3.93 15.66
C PRO A 246 -8.04 5.37 16.22
N VAL A 247 -6.93 6.03 15.94
CA VAL A 247 -6.84 7.49 15.98
C VAL A 247 -7.30 8.03 14.65
N SER A 248 -8.14 9.08 14.67
CA SER A 248 -8.68 9.70 13.46
C SER A 248 -8.16 11.12 13.30
N TRP A 249 -7.97 11.54 12.05
CA TRP A 249 -7.65 12.92 11.67
C TRP A 249 -8.29 13.27 10.32
N THR A 250 -8.34 14.55 9.99
CA THR A 250 -8.88 15.06 8.71
C THR A 250 -7.72 15.62 7.88
N PRO A 251 -7.13 14.83 6.96
CA PRO A 251 -6.01 15.31 6.14
C PRO A 251 -6.41 16.42 5.17
N VAL A 252 -7.65 16.40 4.73
CA VAL A 252 -8.32 17.41 3.91
C VAL A 252 -9.82 17.35 4.21
N GLU A 253 -10.54 18.46 4.09
CA GLU A 253 -12.00 18.47 4.25
C GLU A 253 -12.66 17.42 3.32
N GLY A 254 -13.62 16.66 3.85
CA GLY A 254 -14.25 15.55 3.13
C GLY A 254 -13.48 14.22 3.19
N VAL A 255 -12.38 14.14 3.97
CA VAL A 255 -11.70 12.87 4.23
C VAL A 255 -11.47 12.65 5.71
N VAL A 256 -11.91 11.52 6.22
CA VAL A 256 -11.55 11.03 7.56
C VAL A 256 -10.52 9.91 7.39
N ALA A 257 -9.31 10.19 7.83
CA ALA A 257 -8.26 9.18 7.88
C ALA A 257 -8.22 8.55 9.29
N GLN A 258 -7.97 7.26 9.34
CA GLN A 258 -7.89 6.46 10.56
C GLN A 258 -6.61 5.64 10.55
N LYS A 259 -5.99 5.52 11.72
CA LYS A 259 -4.80 4.69 11.93
C LYS A 259 -4.95 3.90 13.22
N TRP A 260 -4.81 2.60 13.13
CA TRP A 260 -4.73 1.73 14.31
C TRP A 260 -3.31 1.75 14.87
N LEU A 261 -3.22 1.91 16.18
CA LEU A 261 -1.94 1.97 16.89
C LEU A 261 -1.67 0.68 17.66
N GLY A 262 -0.41 0.46 17.98
CA GLY A 262 0.02 -0.66 18.83
C GLY A 262 -0.16 -2.01 18.16
N CYS A 263 -0.14 -2.06 16.83
CA CYS A 263 -0.11 -3.32 16.09
C CYS A 263 1.16 -4.10 16.43
N ASP A 264 1.06 -5.42 16.38
CA ASP A 264 2.19 -6.30 16.65
C ASP A 264 3.25 -6.17 15.57
N ARG A 265 4.50 -6.38 15.94
CA ARG A 265 5.65 -6.41 15.03
C ARG A 265 5.63 -5.27 14.00
N ARG A 266 5.40 -5.61 12.71
CA ARG A 266 5.37 -4.66 11.59
C ARG A 266 3.98 -4.48 10.98
N GLY A 267 2.93 -4.92 11.65
CA GLY A 267 1.56 -4.68 11.26
C GLY A 267 1.25 -3.18 11.25
N ALA A 268 0.48 -2.74 10.29
CA ALA A 268 0.00 -1.36 10.18
C ALA A 268 -1.36 -1.36 9.48
N LEU A 269 -2.30 -0.63 10.04
CA LEU A 269 -3.62 -0.49 9.45
C LEU A 269 -4.00 0.98 9.37
N GLU A 270 -4.22 1.46 8.15
CA GLU A 270 -4.71 2.80 7.86
C GLU A 270 -5.95 2.72 6.95
N HIS A 271 -6.88 3.63 7.15
CA HIS A 271 -8.08 3.75 6.33
C HIS A 271 -8.36 5.21 5.98
N TYR A 272 -8.70 5.47 4.73
CA TYR A 272 -9.12 6.78 4.23
C TYR A 272 -10.59 6.69 3.77
N ARG A 273 -11.49 7.16 4.62
CA ARG A 273 -12.90 7.29 4.30
C ARG A 273 -13.13 8.60 3.54
N VAL A 274 -13.55 8.50 2.28
CA VAL A 274 -13.78 9.67 1.43
C VAL A 274 -15.29 9.97 1.41
N GLU A 275 -15.66 11.06 2.06
CA GLU A 275 -17.08 11.41 2.26
C GLU A 275 -17.74 11.77 0.94
N GLY A 276 -18.91 11.20 0.68
CA GLY A 276 -19.70 11.42 -0.53
C GLY A 276 -19.10 10.84 -1.81
N ALA A 277 -17.90 10.25 -1.77
CA ALA A 277 -17.33 9.57 -2.93
C ALA A 277 -18.06 8.26 -3.24
N GLY A 278 -18.24 7.98 -4.53
CA GLY A 278 -18.80 6.72 -5.04
C GLY A 278 -17.74 5.62 -5.18
N HIS A 279 -18.00 4.69 -6.13
CA HIS A 279 -17.13 3.56 -6.44
C HIS A 279 -15.96 3.99 -7.34
N VAL A 280 -14.98 4.70 -6.80
CA VAL A 280 -13.91 5.34 -7.58
C VAL A 280 -12.51 5.03 -7.02
N TRP A 281 -11.49 5.18 -7.85
CA TRP A 281 -10.12 5.41 -7.43
C TRP A 281 -9.99 6.92 -7.12
N PRO A 282 -9.84 7.33 -5.86
CA PRO A 282 -9.86 8.75 -5.51
C PRO A 282 -8.76 9.54 -6.24
N SER A 283 -9.20 10.64 -6.90
CA SER A 283 -8.32 11.54 -7.65
C SER A 283 -8.88 12.97 -7.64
N THR A 284 -8.01 13.96 -7.50
CA THR A 284 -8.36 15.40 -7.58
C THR A 284 -8.53 15.91 -9.02
N ALA A 285 -8.36 15.01 -10.00
CA ALA A 285 -8.69 15.25 -11.40
C ALA A 285 -9.67 14.16 -11.88
N PRO A 286 -10.46 14.42 -12.93
CA PRO A 286 -11.24 13.38 -13.59
C PRO A 286 -10.34 12.20 -13.99
N ASN A 287 -10.87 10.99 -13.90
CA ASN A 287 -10.20 9.76 -14.31
C ASN A 287 -11.17 8.77 -14.96
N ASN A 288 -10.70 7.59 -15.34
CA ASN A 288 -11.51 6.58 -16.03
C ASN A 288 -12.67 6.02 -15.18
N ASP A 289 -12.65 6.20 -13.85
CA ASP A 289 -13.75 5.81 -12.97
C ASP A 289 -14.82 6.89 -12.83
N SER A 290 -14.44 8.17 -12.90
CA SER A 290 -15.36 9.27 -12.62
C SER A 290 -14.93 10.57 -13.31
N ALA A 291 -15.89 11.23 -13.93
CA ALA A 291 -15.73 12.61 -14.39
C ALA A 291 -15.73 13.63 -13.24
N THR A 292 -16.25 13.24 -12.05
CA THR A 292 -16.28 14.09 -10.86
C THR A 292 -15.05 13.77 -9.99
N PRO A 293 -14.13 14.73 -9.81
CA PRO A 293 -12.98 14.57 -8.92
C PRO A 293 -13.38 14.34 -7.46
N THR A 294 -12.53 13.67 -6.72
CA THR A 294 -12.58 13.66 -5.26
C THR A 294 -11.62 14.70 -4.69
N VAL A 295 -11.60 14.85 -3.37
CA VAL A 295 -10.78 15.87 -2.70
C VAL A 295 -9.36 15.38 -2.36
N ILE A 296 -9.03 14.11 -2.69
CA ILE A 296 -7.75 13.47 -2.37
C ILE A 296 -7.30 12.58 -3.53
N ASN A 297 -5.98 12.48 -3.72
CA ASN A 297 -5.38 11.51 -4.64
C ASN A 297 -4.93 10.25 -3.88
N ALA A 298 -5.45 9.08 -4.22
CA ALA A 298 -5.10 7.82 -3.57
C ALA A 298 -3.65 7.40 -3.87
N THR A 299 -3.20 7.48 -5.12
CA THR A 299 -1.89 6.98 -5.56
C THR A 299 -0.70 7.53 -4.77
N PRO A 300 -0.51 8.86 -4.57
CA PRO A 300 0.60 9.37 -3.78
C PRO A 300 0.51 9.00 -2.30
N VAL A 301 -0.69 8.83 -1.74
CA VAL A 301 -0.89 8.38 -0.35
C VAL A 301 -0.49 6.91 -0.23
N ILE A 302 -0.96 6.05 -1.14
CA ILE A 302 -0.58 4.63 -1.21
C ILE A 302 0.93 4.49 -1.38
N TRP A 303 1.54 5.24 -2.29
CA TRP A 303 2.98 5.18 -2.52
C TRP A 303 3.79 5.60 -1.29
N ARG A 304 3.37 6.64 -0.58
CA ARG A 304 4.00 7.03 0.69
C ARG A 304 3.89 5.92 1.73
N PHE A 305 2.73 5.29 1.88
CA PHE A 305 2.52 4.16 2.77
C PHE A 305 3.42 2.98 2.40
N PHE A 306 3.47 2.58 1.14
CA PHE A 306 4.31 1.49 0.66
C PHE A 306 5.78 1.70 0.99
N ARG A 307 6.32 2.88 0.70
CA ARG A 307 7.75 3.18 0.97
C ARG A 307 8.14 3.09 2.44
N THR A 308 7.22 3.24 3.35
CA THR A 308 7.46 3.19 4.80
C THR A 308 7.19 1.82 5.42
N HIS A 309 6.71 0.85 4.63
CA HIS A 309 6.39 -0.50 5.10
C HIS A 309 7.07 -1.58 4.25
N PRO A 310 8.42 -1.65 4.21
CA PRO A 310 9.11 -2.75 3.54
C PRO A 310 8.92 -4.07 4.31
N LEU A 311 9.11 -5.18 3.59
CA LEU A 311 9.22 -6.52 4.14
C LEU A 311 10.62 -6.67 4.72
N GLY A 312 10.82 -6.81 5.97
CA GLY A 312 12.18 -6.89 6.46
C GLY A 312 12.32 -7.45 7.83
#